data_5bd7a8b0b839d9744df2a899e9ec8889
#
_entry.id   5bd7a8b0b839d9744df2a899e9ec8889
#
_cell.length_a   1.000
_cell.length_b   1.000
_cell.length_c   1.000
_cell.angle_alpha   90.00
_cell.angle_beta   90.00
_cell.angle_gamma   90.00
#
_symmetry.space_group_name_H-M   'P 1'
#
loop_
_entity.id
_entity.type
_entity.pdbx_description
1 polymer ?
#
loop_
_entity_poly.entity_id
_entity_poly.type
_entity_poly.pdbx_seq_one_letter_code
_entity_poly.pdbx_strand_id
1 'polypeptide(L)'
;MVQHATSGITKNSDMENEDVQALAVTMDLRNQGYDQEYIDSQLEFLKDSGKLGAISKKAYDKIIAEQETETAGEVARQATLVENRKKAAREYKSNITTHINSLDEMGGLPISKQDKSVLPTYISEPTVELQDGRYVSEMQADLFKVMADKDKIVLLAKLLKTDFDFSAIERKKQTQAARGIKEAVERVDRKEVSNSESGGHKSNKKALWDMLES
;
A
#
# COMPACT_ATOMS: atom_id res chain seq x y z
N MET A 1 27.14 1.10 12.42
CA MET A 1 26.70 -0.30 12.25
C MET A 1 27.95 -1.15 12.13
N VAL A 2 28.32 -1.85 13.17
CA VAL A 2 29.43 -2.82 13.14
C VAL A 2 28.82 -4.09 12.55
N GLN A 3 29.12 -4.41 11.30
CA GLN A 3 28.84 -5.72 10.74
C GLN A 3 29.81 -6.69 11.41
N HIS A 4 29.33 -7.41 12.40
CA HIS A 4 30.06 -8.55 12.94
C HIS A 4 30.16 -9.61 11.83
N ALA A 5 31.39 -9.82 11.37
CA ALA A 5 31.71 -10.91 10.46
C ALA A 5 31.61 -12.23 11.23
N THR A 6 30.39 -12.71 11.45
CA THR A 6 30.09 -14.01 12.06
C THR A 6 30.15 -15.17 11.05
N SER A 7 30.79 -14.96 9.90
CA SER A 7 30.85 -15.96 8.84
C SER A 7 31.99 -16.97 9.05
N GLY A 8 31.84 -17.91 9.96
CA GLY A 8 32.83 -18.96 10.11
C GLY A 8 32.48 -20.05 11.13
N ILE A 9 31.89 -19.68 12.26
CA ILE A 9 31.54 -20.64 13.33
C ILE A 9 30.02 -20.82 13.37
N THR A 10 29.56 -22.05 13.27
CA THR A 10 28.15 -22.45 13.35
C THR A 10 28.01 -23.61 14.36
N LYS A 11 26.78 -23.93 14.76
CA LYS A 11 26.47 -25.09 15.61
C LYS A 11 27.04 -26.42 15.10
N ASN A 12 27.29 -26.51 13.79
CA ASN A 12 27.81 -27.74 13.17
C ASN A 12 29.33 -27.69 12.91
N SER A 13 30.02 -26.65 13.43
CA SER A 13 31.48 -26.57 13.30
C SER A 13 32.16 -27.67 14.08
N ASP A 14 33.12 -28.34 13.43
CA ASP A 14 33.90 -29.42 14.04
C ASP A 14 34.94 -28.85 15.00
N MET A 15 34.64 -28.91 16.31
CA MET A 15 35.51 -28.42 17.37
C MET A 15 36.70 -29.37 17.69
N GLU A 16 36.85 -30.50 17.00
CA GLU A 16 38.05 -31.32 17.08
C GLU A 16 39.13 -30.81 16.10
N ASN A 17 38.74 -30.05 15.11
CA ASN A 17 39.65 -29.43 14.16
C ASN A 17 40.36 -28.20 14.79
N GLU A 18 41.70 -28.23 14.81
CA GLU A 18 42.54 -27.19 15.41
C GLU A 18 42.32 -25.80 14.76
N ASP A 19 42.10 -25.75 13.45
CA ASP A 19 41.84 -24.48 12.73
C ASP A 19 40.50 -23.86 13.17
N VAL A 20 39.49 -24.70 13.41
CA VAL A 20 38.17 -24.25 13.91
C VAL A 20 38.31 -23.79 15.38
N GLN A 21 39.13 -24.48 16.19
CA GLN A 21 39.44 -24.05 17.55
C GLN A 21 40.13 -22.68 17.57
N ALA A 22 41.14 -22.50 16.72
CA ALA A 22 41.86 -21.23 16.59
C ALA A 22 40.93 -20.12 16.11
N LEU A 23 40.04 -20.40 15.15
CA LEU A 23 39.05 -19.44 14.67
C LEU A 23 38.07 -19.01 15.77
N ALA A 24 37.60 -19.95 16.62
CA ALA A 24 36.70 -19.63 17.72
C ALA A 24 37.37 -18.67 18.74
N VAL A 25 38.60 -18.94 19.12
CA VAL A 25 39.35 -18.05 20.01
C VAL A 25 39.62 -16.70 19.37
N THR A 26 40.00 -16.68 18.08
CA THR A 26 40.19 -15.42 17.32
C THR A 26 38.95 -14.54 17.32
N MET A 27 37.78 -15.15 17.05
CA MET A 27 36.52 -14.43 17.04
C MET A 27 36.15 -13.87 18.41
N ASP A 28 36.28 -14.68 19.47
CA ASP A 28 35.96 -14.19 20.82
C ASP A 28 36.89 -13.05 21.25
N LEU A 29 38.19 -13.17 21.03
CA LEU A 29 39.15 -12.11 21.36
C LEU A 29 38.92 -10.83 20.52
N ARG A 30 38.60 -10.98 19.24
CA ARG A 30 38.24 -9.85 18.38
C ARG A 30 36.95 -9.15 18.84
N ASN A 31 35.96 -9.90 19.24
CA ASN A 31 34.72 -9.34 19.82
C ASN A 31 34.98 -8.60 21.14
N GLN A 32 36.00 -9.00 21.90
CA GLN A 32 36.45 -8.30 23.10
C GLN A 32 37.29 -7.04 22.80
N GLY A 33 37.62 -6.79 21.50
CA GLY A 33 38.34 -5.59 21.06
C GLY A 33 39.86 -5.70 21.04
N TYR A 34 40.43 -6.92 21.16
CA TYR A 34 41.86 -7.12 21.05
C TYR A 34 42.36 -6.98 19.60
N ASP A 35 43.56 -6.47 19.42
CA ASP A 35 44.19 -6.35 18.12
C ASP A 35 44.77 -7.68 17.61
N GLN A 36 45.14 -7.73 16.34
CA GLN A 36 45.59 -8.95 15.68
C GLN A 36 46.90 -9.47 16.26
N GLU A 37 47.81 -8.61 16.65
CA GLU A 37 49.13 -8.97 17.23
C GLU A 37 48.93 -9.71 18.58
N TYR A 38 48.05 -9.19 19.42
CA TYR A 38 47.66 -9.86 20.68
C TYR A 38 47.02 -11.19 20.45
N ILE A 39 46.10 -11.27 19.49
CA ILE A 39 45.36 -12.49 19.14
C ILE A 39 46.34 -13.58 18.67
N ASP A 40 47.27 -13.24 17.78
CA ASP A 40 48.26 -14.19 17.26
C ASP A 40 49.18 -14.72 18.38
N SER A 41 49.68 -13.84 19.26
CA SER A 41 50.48 -14.21 20.44
C SER A 41 49.71 -15.15 21.39
N GLN A 42 48.42 -14.87 21.63
CA GLN A 42 47.58 -15.72 22.47
C GLN A 42 47.36 -17.10 21.87
N LEU A 43 47.09 -17.17 20.56
CA LEU A 43 46.90 -18.43 19.85
C LEU A 43 48.15 -19.30 19.91
N GLU A 44 49.36 -18.72 19.68
CA GLU A 44 50.64 -19.43 19.81
C GLU A 44 50.84 -20.00 21.23
N PHE A 45 50.62 -19.17 22.24
CA PHE A 45 50.71 -19.59 23.64
C PHE A 45 49.70 -20.73 23.96
N LEU A 46 48.48 -20.67 23.48
CA LEU A 46 47.45 -21.68 23.75
C LEU A 46 47.75 -22.99 23.03
N LYS A 47 48.35 -22.95 21.85
CA LYS A 47 48.83 -24.15 21.13
C LYS A 47 49.97 -24.80 21.88
N ASP A 48 51.02 -24.03 22.22
CA ASP A 48 52.19 -24.52 22.91
C ASP A 48 51.87 -25.12 24.31
N SER A 49 50.93 -24.51 25.02
CA SER A 49 50.48 -24.99 26.33
C SER A 49 49.50 -26.14 26.29
N GLY A 50 49.02 -26.57 25.08
CA GLY A 50 48.00 -27.60 24.93
C GLY A 50 46.60 -27.18 25.44
N LYS A 51 46.35 -25.91 25.64
CA LYS A 51 45.09 -25.37 26.20
C LYS A 51 44.09 -24.87 25.16
N LEU A 52 44.46 -24.89 23.88
CA LEU A 52 43.63 -24.37 22.80
C LEU A 52 42.23 -24.99 22.81
N GLY A 53 42.10 -26.33 22.89
CA GLY A 53 40.81 -27.01 22.88
C GLY A 53 39.88 -26.64 24.04
N ALA A 54 40.47 -26.41 25.23
CA ALA A 54 39.67 -26.05 26.42
C ALA A 54 39.17 -24.60 26.35
N ILE A 55 39.97 -23.69 25.83
CA ILE A 55 39.61 -22.27 25.67
C ILE A 55 38.69 -22.06 24.48
N SER A 56 38.97 -22.74 23.36
CA SER A 56 38.13 -22.67 22.16
C SER A 56 36.70 -23.14 22.39
N LYS A 57 36.53 -24.18 23.23
CA LYS A 57 35.18 -24.64 23.60
C LYS A 57 34.37 -23.56 24.32
N LYS A 58 35.00 -22.84 25.26
CA LYS A 58 34.33 -21.71 25.95
C LYS A 58 34.00 -20.55 24.97
N ALA A 59 34.93 -20.23 24.08
CA ALA A 59 34.74 -19.23 23.08
C ALA A 59 33.60 -19.61 22.10
N TYR A 60 33.57 -20.87 21.68
CA TYR A 60 32.53 -21.44 20.84
C TYR A 60 31.15 -21.34 21.52
N ASP A 61 31.02 -21.84 22.75
CA ASP A 61 29.76 -21.80 23.51
C ASP A 61 29.22 -20.35 23.62
N LYS A 62 30.12 -19.41 23.90
CA LYS A 62 29.76 -17.99 23.95
C LYS A 62 29.28 -17.42 22.60
N ILE A 63 30.01 -17.70 21.51
CA ILE A 63 29.67 -17.27 20.18
C ILE A 63 28.30 -17.83 19.77
N ILE A 64 28.03 -19.11 20.00
CA ILE A 64 26.75 -19.73 19.69
C ILE A 64 25.62 -19.12 20.52
N ALA A 65 25.82 -18.89 21.82
CA ALA A 65 24.81 -18.25 22.66
C ALA A 65 24.50 -16.82 22.23
N GLU A 66 25.51 -16.04 21.80
CA GLU A 66 25.32 -14.70 21.25
C GLU A 66 24.53 -14.74 19.93
N GLN A 67 24.87 -15.66 19.00
CA GLN A 67 24.14 -15.86 17.74
C GLN A 67 22.68 -16.27 17.96
N GLU A 68 22.41 -17.16 18.92
CA GLU A 68 21.05 -17.57 19.28
C GLU A 68 20.24 -16.39 19.82
N THR A 69 20.85 -15.59 20.70
CA THR A 69 20.21 -14.40 21.27
C THR A 69 19.90 -13.37 20.21
N GLU A 70 20.84 -13.11 19.30
CA GLU A 70 20.66 -12.18 18.19
C GLU A 70 19.55 -12.66 17.22
N THR A 71 19.59 -13.95 16.86
CA THR A 71 18.57 -14.57 15.98
C THR A 71 17.18 -14.51 16.63
N ALA A 72 17.08 -14.85 17.91
CA ALA A 72 15.82 -14.77 18.66
C ALA A 72 15.30 -13.33 18.73
N GLY A 73 16.19 -12.36 18.94
CA GLY A 73 15.88 -10.93 18.94
C GLY A 73 15.38 -10.46 17.59
N GLU A 74 16.00 -10.90 16.48
CA GLU A 74 15.56 -10.55 15.14
C GLU A 74 14.19 -11.15 14.80
N VAL A 75 13.97 -12.43 15.13
CA VAL A 75 12.66 -13.08 14.96
C VAL A 75 11.56 -12.36 15.75
N ALA A 76 11.84 -12.00 17.02
CA ALA A 76 10.89 -11.25 17.84
C ALA A 76 10.61 -9.87 17.26
N ARG A 77 11.62 -9.17 16.75
CA ARG A 77 11.47 -7.87 16.08
C ARG A 77 10.62 -7.99 14.82
N GLN A 78 10.88 -8.99 13.98
CA GLN A 78 10.09 -9.23 12.75
C GLN A 78 8.63 -9.58 13.10
N ALA A 79 8.39 -10.40 14.10
CA ALA A 79 7.05 -10.72 14.58
C ALA A 79 6.29 -9.47 15.04
N THR A 80 6.96 -8.59 15.80
CA THR A 80 6.40 -7.32 16.25
C THR A 80 6.07 -6.39 15.07
N LEU A 81 6.95 -6.30 14.08
CA LEU A 81 6.70 -5.50 12.86
C LEU A 81 5.50 -6.01 12.07
N VAL A 82 5.37 -7.34 11.93
CA VAL A 82 4.23 -7.95 11.25
C VAL A 82 2.92 -7.66 11.99
N GLU A 83 2.93 -7.81 13.31
CA GLU A 83 1.72 -7.55 14.12
C GLU A 83 1.32 -6.06 14.10
N ASN A 84 2.28 -5.15 14.18
CA ASN A 84 2.02 -3.71 14.07
C ASN A 84 1.45 -3.34 12.69
N ARG A 85 1.95 -3.94 11.61
CA ARG A 85 1.40 -3.74 10.26
C ARG A 85 -0.04 -4.24 10.16
N LYS A 86 -0.34 -5.43 10.71
CA LYS A 86 -1.70 -5.99 10.74
C LYS A 86 -2.64 -5.09 11.54
N LYS A 87 -2.20 -4.60 12.71
CA LYS A 87 -2.98 -3.67 13.54
C LYS A 87 -3.29 -2.38 12.78
N ALA A 88 -2.27 -1.74 12.19
CA ALA A 88 -2.43 -0.53 11.40
C ALA A 88 -3.39 -0.72 10.21
N ALA A 89 -3.30 -1.87 9.52
CA ALA A 89 -4.21 -2.18 8.42
C ALA A 89 -5.66 -2.34 8.88
N ARG A 90 -5.90 -2.99 10.03
CA ARG A 90 -7.25 -3.12 10.63
C ARG A 90 -7.82 -1.77 11.05
N GLU A 91 -7.01 -0.94 11.71
CA GLU A 91 -7.40 0.41 12.13
C GLU A 91 -7.71 1.29 10.91
N TYR A 92 -6.88 1.25 9.86
CA TYR A 92 -7.13 1.96 8.62
C TYR A 92 -8.45 1.54 7.98
N LYS A 93 -8.70 0.22 7.83
CA LYS A 93 -9.97 -0.29 7.29
C LYS A 93 -11.16 0.15 8.13
N SER A 94 -11.06 0.06 9.47
CA SER A 94 -12.13 0.48 10.39
C SER A 94 -12.44 1.97 10.23
N ASN A 95 -11.41 2.82 10.19
CA ASN A 95 -11.57 4.27 10.03
C ASN A 95 -12.21 4.61 8.68
N ILE A 96 -11.75 4.01 7.58
CA ILE A 96 -12.34 4.20 6.24
C ILE A 96 -13.80 3.74 6.23
N THR A 97 -14.10 2.56 6.80
CA THR A 97 -15.47 2.05 6.86
C THR A 97 -16.40 2.97 7.65
N THR A 98 -15.95 3.44 8.80
CA THR A 98 -16.72 4.38 9.63
C THR A 98 -16.97 5.68 8.89
N HIS A 99 -15.93 6.21 8.23
CA HIS A 99 -16.05 7.44 7.46
C HIS A 99 -17.04 7.29 6.29
N ILE A 100 -16.91 6.24 5.46
CA ILE A 100 -17.82 5.99 4.33
C ILE A 100 -19.26 5.83 4.81
N ASN A 101 -19.48 5.12 5.93
CA ASN A 101 -20.82 4.93 6.48
C ASN A 101 -21.48 6.23 6.97
N SER A 102 -20.68 7.22 7.36
CA SER A 102 -21.17 8.54 7.80
C SER A 102 -21.51 9.48 6.65
N LEU A 103 -21.11 9.14 5.40
CA LEU A 103 -21.35 9.98 4.23
C LEU A 103 -22.67 9.61 3.56
N ASP A 104 -23.47 10.61 3.19
CA ASP A 104 -24.62 10.44 2.31
C ASP A 104 -24.30 10.91 0.89
N GLU A 105 -23.38 11.87 0.76
CA GLU A 105 -22.84 12.34 -0.52
C GLU A 105 -21.37 12.75 -0.37
N MET A 106 -20.64 12.80 -1.48
CA MET A 106 -19.30 13.36 -1.57
C MET A 106 -19.10 14.04 -2.92
N GLY A 107 -18.72 15.33 -2.90
CA GLY A 107 -18.50 16.11 -4.12
C GLY A 107 -19.73 16.19 -5.04
N GLY A 108 -20.95 16.21 -4.48
CA GLY A 108 -22.21 16.20 -5.25
C GLY A 108 -22.64 14.82 -5.75
N LEU A 109 -21.87 13.76 -5.44
CA LEU A 109 -22.21 12.39 -5.80
C LEU A 109 -22.82 11.66 -4.60
N PRO A 110 -24.03 11.09 -4.71
CA PRO A 110 -24.65 10.34 -3.61
C PRO A 110 -23.89 9.04 -3.35
N ILE A 111 -23.69 8.72 -2.08
CA ILE A 111 -23.10 7.47 -1.63
C ILE A 111 -24.23 6.45 -1.33
N SER A 112 -24.37 5.50 -2.22
CA SER A 112 -25.42 4.47 -2.09
C SER A 112 -25.10 3.44 -1.00
N LYS A 113 -26.10 2.64 -0.59
CA LYS A 113 -25.87 1.51 0.31
C LYS A 113 -24.90 0.47 -0.27
N GLN A 114 -24.91 0.31 -1.59
CA GLN A 114 -23.97 -0.57 -2.29
C GLN A 114 -22.54 -0.01 -2.19
N ASP A 115 -22.35 1.30 -2.40
CA ASP A 115 -21.06 1.94 -2.26
C ASP A 115 -20.51 1.76 -0.83
N LYS A 116 -21.34 1.97 0.20
CA LYS A 116 -20.99 1.76 1.61
C LYS A 116 -20.52 0.33 1.92
N SER A 117 -21.00 -0.67 1.17
CA SER A 117 -20.58 -2.07 1.34
C SER A 117 -19.31 -2.44 0.55
N VAL A 118 -19.08 -1.82 -0.61
CA VAL A 118 -17.99 -2.21 -1.53
C VAL A 118 -16.73 -1.36 -1.33
N LEU A 119 -16.88 -0.03 -1.18
CA LEU A 119 -15.75 0.90 -1.12
C LEU A 119 -14.73 0.59 0.00
N PRO A 120 -15.13 0.18 1.21
CA PRO A 120 -14.14 -0.14 2.25
C PRO A 120 -13.16 -1.23 1.82
N THR A 121 -13.66 -2.31 1.22
CA THR A 121 -12.82 -3.41 0.71
C THR A 121 -11.99 -2.96 -0.49
N TYR A 122 -12.60 -2.30 -1.46
CA TYR A 122 -11.93 -1.77 -2.66
C TYR A 122 -10.74 -0.86 -2.29
N ILE A 123 -10.90 -0.01 -1.27
CA ILE A 123 -9.86 0.95 -0.85
C ILE A 123 -8.77 0.30 -0.01
N SER A 124 -9.13 -0.62 0.89
CA SER A 124 -8.24 -1.01 2.00
C SER A 124 -7.78 -2.46 1.99
N GLU A 125 -8.44 -3.38 1.29
CA GLU A 125 -8.05 -4.79 1.30
C GLU A 125 -7.05 -5.12 0.20
N PRO A 126 -5.87 -5.68 0.55
CA PRO A 126 -4.87 -6.08 -0.42
C PRO A 126 -5.27 -7.43 -1.07
N THR A 127 -6.05 -7.37 -2.14
CA THR A 127 -6.61 -8.53 -2.85
C THR A 127 -5.93 -8.80 -4.19
N VAL A 128 -5.21 -7.81 -4.75
CA VAL A 128 -4.57 -7.90 -6.07
C VAL A 128 -3.07 -8.14 -5.91
N GLU A 129 -2.57 -9.23 -6.46
CA GLU A 129 -1.14 -9.54 -6.52
C GLU A 129 -0.47 -8.81 -7.70
N LEU A 130 0.62 -8.09 -7.42
CA LEU A 130 1.45 -7.43 -8.43
C LEU A 130 2.53 -8.40 -8.96
N GLN A 131 3.16 -8.05 -10.08
CA GLN A 131 4.23 -8.84 -10.70
C GLN A 131 5.44 -9.09 -9.79
N ASP A 132 5.66 -8.24 -8.80
CA ASP A 132 6.74 -8.37 -7.81
C ASP A 132 6.33 -9.18 -6.56
N GLY A 133 5.16 -9.82 -6.57
CA GLY A 133 4.64 -10.64 -5.48
C GLY A 133 4.02 -9.83 -4.32
N ARG A 134 3.95 -8.50 -4.41
CA ARG A 134 3.27 -7.67 -3.40
C ARG A 134 1.77 -7.67 -3.64
N TYR A 135 1.01 -7.65 -2.56
CA TYR A 135 -0.44 -7.49 -2.58
C TYR A 135 -0.83 -6.03 -2.35
N VAL A 136 -1.75 -5.53 -3.17
CA VAL A 136 -2.31 -4.17 -3.08
C VAL A 136 -3.83 -4.21 -3.13
N SER A 137 -4.49 -3.11 -2.72
CA SER A 137 -5.94 -3.00 -2.88
C SER A 137 -6.31 -2.83 -4.36
N GLU A 138 -7.56 -3.15 -4.71
CA GLU A 138 -8.08 -2.94 -6.07
C GLU A 138 -7.96 -1.48 -6.49
N MET A 139 -8.24 -0.53 -5.58
CA MET A 139 -8.06 0.90 -5.83
C MET A 139 -6.60 1.24 -6.20
N GLN A 140 -5.63 0.68 -5.47
CA GLN A 140 -4.22 0.92 -5.79
C GLN A 140 -3.82 0.32 -7.13
N ALA A 141 -4.31 -0.89 -7.45
CA ALA A 141 -4.08 -1.52 -8.75
C ALA A 141 -4.67 -0.69 -9.90
N ASP A 142 -5.88 -0.15 -9.71
CA ASP A 142 -6.51 0.71 -10.71
C ASP A 142 -5.82 2.07 -10.84
N LEU A 143 -5.32 2.64 -9.73
CA LEU A 143 -4.47 3.83 -9.78
C LEU A 143 -3.20 3.60 -10.61
N PHE A 144 -2.53 2.45 -10.47
CA PHE A 144 -1.37 2.12 -11.32
C PHE A 144 -1.74 2.06 -12.80
N LYS A 145 -2.92 1.49 -13.15
CA LYS A 145 -3.42 1.49 -14.53
C LYS A 145 -3.70 2.91 -15.05
N VAL A 146 -4.29 3.76 -14.20
CA VAL A 146 -4.54 5.18 -14.53
C VAL A 146 -3.22 5.93 -14.75
N MET A 147 -2.22 5.69 -13.90
CA MET A 147 -0.90 6.34 -14.01
C MET A 147 -0.12 5.88 -15.25
N ALA A 148 -0.37 4.67 -15.76
CA ALA A 148 0.23 4.16 -16.99
C ALA A 148 -0.43 4.70 -18.27
N ASP A 149 -1.66 5.23 -18.17
CA ASP A 149 -2.45 5.75 -19.27
C ASP A 149 -2.31 7.28 -19.35
N LYS A 150 -1.72 7.79 -20.46
CA LYS A 150 -1.42 9.21 -20.63
C LYS A 150 -2.64 10.11 -20.56
N ASP A 151 -3.78 9.68 -21.08
CA ASP A 151 -4.99 10.47 -21.08
C ASP A 151 -5.64 10.50 -19.70
N LYS A 152 -5.67 9.36 -19.02
CA LYS A 152 -6.23 9.25 -17.68
C LYS A 152 -5.40 9.98 -16.63
N ILE A 153 -4.07 10.00 -16.74
CA ILE A 153 -3.23 10.74 -15.79
C ILE A 153 -3.43 12.25 -15.93
N VAL A 154 -3.63 12.75 -17.16
CA VAL A 154 -3.95 14.17 -17.37
C VAL A 154 -5.31 14.54 -16.76
N LEU A 155 -6.31 13.66 -16.92
CA LEU A 155 -7.62 13.84 -16.29
C LEU A 155 -7.51 13.83 -14.76
N LEU A 156 -6.78 12.85 -14.19
CA LEU A 156 -6.54 12.77 -12.75
C LEU A 156 -5.82 14.02 -12.21
N ALA A 157 -4.79 14.48 -12.91
CA ALA A 157 -4.06 15.70 -12.55
C ALA A 157 -4.98 16.93 -12.55
N LYS A 158 -5.91 17.02 -13.51
CA LYS A 158 -6.90 18.10 -13.55
C LYS A 158 -7.85 18.02 -12.36
N LEU A 159 -8.37 16.84 -12.02
CA LEU A 159 -9.25 16.63 -10.86
C LEU A 159 -8.56 17.01 -9.55
N LEU A 160 -7.33 16.54 -9.34
CA LEU A 160 -6.51 16.89 -8.18
C LEU A 160 -6.26 18.41 -8.08
N LYS A 161 -5.95 19.07 -9.22
CA LYS A 161 -5.69 20.51 -9.24
C LYS A 161 -6.94 21.34 -8.89
N THR A 162 -8.13 20.82 -9.17
CA THR A 162 -9.41 21.46 -8.86
C THR A 162 -10.05 20.97 -7.57
N ASP A 163 -9.31 20.24 -6.75
CA ASP A 163 -9.80 19.62 -5.50
C ASP A 163 -11.09 18.80 -5.72
N PHE A 164 -11.14 18.05 -6.83
CA PHE A 164 -12.31 17.28 -7.26
C PHE A 164 -13.58 18.12 -7.42
N ASP A 165 -13.46 19.40 -7.81
CA ASP A 165 -14.62 20.24 -8.13
C ASP A 165 -15.28 19.80 -9.45
N PHE A 166 -16.45 19.19 -9.35
CA PHE A 166 -17.26 18.73 -10.48
C PHE A 166 -18.26 19.78 -10.98
N SER A 167 -18.35 20.96 -10.36
CA SER A 167 -19.33 22.01 -10.68
C SER A 167 -19.32 22.44 -12.15
N ALA A 168 -18.13 22.45 -12.76
CA ALA A 168 -17.99 22.77 -14.18
C ALA A 168 -18.62 21.71 -15.10
N ILE A 169 -18.60 20.43 -14.69
CA ILE A 169 -19.22 19.32 -15.42
C ILE A 169 -20.74 19.39 -15.28
N GLU A 170 -21.26 19.68 -14.10
CA GLU A 170 -22.68 19.85 -13.84
C GLU A 170 -23.28 20.99 -14.61
N ARG A 171 -22.63 22.17 -14.58
CA ARG A 171 -23.05 23.33 -15.39
C ARG A 171 -23.11 23.01 -16.89
N LYS A 172 -22.14 22.24 -17.38
CA LYS A 172 -22.11 21.82 -18.79
C LYS A 172 -23.26 20.85 -19.10
N LYS A 173 -23.57 19.89 -18.21
CA LYS A 173 -24.73 18.99 -18.37
C LYS A 173 -26.05 19.76 -18.34
N GLN A 174 -26.25 20.68 -17.39
CA GLN A 174 -27.44 21.52 -17.30
C GLN A 174 -27.62 22.39 -18.56
N THR A 175 -26.53 22.99 -19.07
CA THR A 175 -26.56 23.80 -20.30
C THR A 175 -26.91 22.94 -21.52
N GLN A 176 -26.38 21.71 -21.62
CA GLN A 176 -26.70 20.79 -22.71
C GLN A 176 -28.16 20.31 -22.64
N ALA A 177 -28.63 19.97 -21.42
CA ALA A 177 -30.03 19.58 -21.21
C ALA A 177 -30.99 20.76 -21.60
N ALA A 178 -30.70 21.98 -21.14
CA ALA A 178 -31.47 23.16 -21.48
C ALA A 178 -31.50 23.44 -23.00
N ARG A 179 -30.36 23.26 -23.69
CA ARG A 179 -30.29 23.37 -25.15
C ARG A 179 -31.13 22.29 -25.84
N GLY A 180 -31.03 21.03 -25.38
CA GLY A 180 -31.82 19.94 -25.92
C GLY A 180 -33.33 20.17 -25.78
N ILE A 181 -33.78 20.66 -24.62
CA ILE A 181 -35.18 21.03 -24.38
C ILE A 181 -35.60 22.18 -25.31
N LYS A 182 -34.78 23.25 -25.44
CA LYS A 182 -35.04 24.35 -26.31
C LYS A 182 -35.19 23.92 -27.79
N GLU A 183 -34.27 23.09 -28.28
CA GLU A 183 -34.33 22.52 -29.63
C GLU A 183 -35.57 21.63 -29.84
N ALA A 184 -35.95 20.86 -28.82
CA ALA A 184 -37.16 20.03 -28.88
C ALA A 184 -38.42 20.90 -28.96
N VAL A 185 -38.51 21.97 -28.17
CA VAL A 185 -39.62 22.93 -28.20
C VAL A 185 -39.68 23.65 -29.58
N GLU A 186 -38.55 24.11 -30.10
CA GLU A 186 -38.49 24.76 -31.43
C GLU A 186 -38.90 23.81 -32.57
N ARG A 187 -38.62 22.50 -32.44
CA ARG A 187 -39.07 21.48 -33.42
C ARG A 187 -40.57 21.28 -33.36
N VAL A 188 -41.16 21.32 -32.16
CA VAL A 188 -42.61 21.19 -31.99
C VAL A 188 -43.32 22.43 -32.57
N ASP A 189 -42.83 23.63 -32.24
CA ASP A 189 -43.39 24.91 -32.77
C ASP A 189 -43.32 24.96 -34.32
N ARG A 190 -42.19 24.50 -34.92
CA ARG A 190 -42.08 24.44 -36.40
C ARG A 190 -43.05 23.44 -37.03
N LYS A 191 -43.32 22.29 -36.35
CA LYS A 191 -44.31 21.31 -36.84
C LYS A 191 -45.74 21.86 -36.73
N GLU A 192 -46.05 22.59 -35.66
CA GLU A 192 -47.39 23.23 -35.53
C GLU A 192 -47.63 24.31 -36.56
N VAL A 193 -46.62 25.12 -36.89
CA VAL A 193 -46.73 26.15 -37.97
C VAL A 193 -46.91 25.50 -39.35
N SER A 194 -46.27 24.36 -39.62
CA SER A 194 -46.44 23.64 -40.89
C SER A 194 -47.78 22.89 -41.02
N ASN A 195 -48.44 22.59 -39.90
CA ASN A 195 -49.77 21.95 -39.89
C ASN A 195 -50.90 22.94 -39.76
N SER A 196 -50.68 24.24 -39.52
CA SER A 196 -51.72 25.25 -39.42
C SER A 196 -52.31 25.72 -40.77
N GLU A 197 -51.70 25.30 -41.90
CA GLU A 197 -52.29 25.50 -43.21
C GLU A 197 -53.37 24.51 -43.64
N SER A 198 -53.63 23.46 -42.80
CA SER A 198 -54.73 22.52 -43.04
C SER A 198 -55.44 22.16 -41.73
N GLY A 199 -56.54 22.89 -41.41
CA GLY A 199 -57.64 22.43 -40.51
C GLY A 199 -57.35 22.51 -39.00
N GLY A 200 -58.11 23.38 -38.34
CA GLY A 200 -57.98 23.69 -36.91
C GLY A 200 -58.10 22.50 -35.95
N HIS A 201 -57.11 22.42 -35.12
CA HIS A 201 -57.24 21.70 -33.82
C HIS A 201 -56.51 22.52 -32.75
N LYS A 202 -57.24 22.91 -31.69
CA LYS A 202 -56.66 23.65 -30.54
C LYS A 202 -55.71 22.73 -29.76
N SER A 203 -54.43 23.10 -29.74
CA SER A 203 -53.37 22.30 -29.17
C SER A 203 -53.30 22.39 -27.65
N ASN A 204 -52.93 21.29 -27.06
CA ASN A 204 -52.72 21.03 -25.62
C ASN A 204 -51.46 21.77 -25.03
N LYS A 205 -51.35 23.09 -25.23
CA LYS A 205 -50.25 23.91 -24.66
C LYS A 205 -50.26 23.87 -23.09
N LYS A 206 -51.39 23.65 -22.47
CA LYS A 206 -51.51 23.69 -21.01
C LYS A 206 -50.87 22.50 -20.32
N ALA A 207 -50.88 21.32 -20.93
CA ALA A 207 -50.32 20.10 -20.32
C ALA A 207 -48.79 20.07 -20.26
N LEU A 208 -48.10 20.84 -21.14
CA LEU A 208 -46.64 20.90 -21.14
C LEU A 208 -46.08 21.88 -20.08
N TRP A 209 -46.83 22.92 -19.75
CA TRP A 209 -46.44 23.90 -18.72
C TRP A 209 -46.64 23.35 -17.31
N ASP A 210 -47.68 22.53 -17.10
CA ASP A 210 -47.95 21.89 -15.80
C ASP A 210 -46.92 20.81 -15.42
N MET A 211 -46.14 20.30 -16.41
CA MET A 211 -45.02 19.34 -16.17
C MET A 211 -43.69 20.02 -15.76
N LEU A 212 -43.57 21.35 -15.95
CA LEU A 212 -42.35 22.10 -15.64
C LEU A 212 -42.39 22.79 -14.27
N GLU A 213 -43.56 22.78 -13.59
CA GLU A 213 -43.74 23.36 -12.26
C GLU A 213 -43.88 22.34 -11.12
N SER A 214 -43.77 21.04 -11.42
CA SER A 214 -43.75 19.98 -10.45
C SER A 214 -42.32 19.38 -10.26
#